data_b2a35e494e6ed6572346bc18b5285afe
#
_entry.id   b2a35e494e6ed6572346bc18b5285afe
#
_cell.length_a   1.000
_cell.length_b   1.000
_cell.length_c   1.000
_cell.angle_alpha   90.00
_cell.angle_beta   90.00
_cell.angle_gamma   90.00
#
_symmetry.space_group_name_H-M   'P 1'
#
loop_
_entity.id
_entity.type
_entity.pdbx_description
1 polymer ?
#
loop_
_entity_poly.entity_id
_entity_poly.type
_entity_poly.pdbx_seq_one_letter_code
_entity_poly.pdbx_strand_id
1 'polypeptide(L)'
;EEAKRVMGAIPASPWSDKRMMVLKQAIGVCVSITPWNFPLAMITRKVAPAIAAGCTIVIKPAEQTPLSALALAELAKEAGIPDGVINIVTADAKNSVAIGKALCDSPLVRHLSFTGSTPVGRILMEQCAPTIKKVALELGGHAPFIVFEDADLDAAVSGAMQSKYRNAGQTCVC
;
A
#
# COMPACT_ATOMS: atom_id res chain seq x y z
N GLU A 1 -6.15 -2.60 -13.29
CA GLU A 1 -6.54 -3.83 -13.98
C GLU A 1 -7.06 -4.89 -12.99
N GLU A 2 -6.35 -5.19 -11.90
CA GLU A 2 -6.76 -6.22 -10.92
C GLU A 2 -8.10 -5.92 -10.23
N ALA A 3 -8.51 -4.68 -10.15
CA ALA A 3 -9.82 -4.29 -9.61
C ALA A 3 -10.99 -5.02 -10.31
N LYS A 4 -10.85 -5.31 -11.59
CA LYS A 4 -11.85 -6.06 -12.38
C LYS A 4 -11.97 -7.53 -11.95
N ARG A 5 -11.02 -8.03 -11.16
CA ARG A 5 -10.94 -9.43 -10.72
C ARG A 5 -11.32 -9.63 -9.26
N VAL A 6 -11.87 -8.61 -8.61
CA VAL A 6 -12.42 -8.73 -7.25
C VAL A 6 -13.76 -9.46 -7.34
N MET A 7 -13.69 -10.77 -7.43
CA MET A 7 -14.85 -11.66 -7.59
C MET A 7 -15.01 -12.57 -6.39
N GLY A 8 -16.23 -13.05 -6.19
CA GLY A 8 -16.50 -14.17 -5.31
C GLY A 8 -16.16 -15.51 -5.95
N ALA A 9 -16.51 -16.59 -5.27
CA ALA A 9 -16.33 -17.95 -5.77
C ALA A 9 -17.50 -18.83 -5.31
N ILE A 10 -17.76 -19.88 -6.09
CA ILE A 10 -18.69 -20.95 -5.73
C ILE A 10 -17.87 -22.24 -5.67
N PRO A 11 -17.17 -22.52 -4.55
CA PRO A 11 -16.40 -23.75 -4.40
C PRO A 11 -17.30 -24.97 -4.29
N ALA A 12 -16.76 -26.14 -4.62
CA ALA A 12 -17.46 -27.40 -4.41
C ALA A 12 -17.74 -27.58 -2.90
N SER A 13 -18.96 -27.94 -2.58
CA SER A 13 -19.35 -28.27 -1.21
C SER A 13 -18.97 -29.70 -0.86
N PRO A 14 -18.42 -29.99 0.33
CA PRO A 14 -18.22 -31.35 0.81
C PRO A 14 -19.53 -32.04 1.18
N TRP A 15 -20.66 -31.32 1.21
CA TRP A 15 -22.01 -31.85 1.49
C TRP A 15 -22.87 -31.75 0.24
N SER A 16 -23.59 -32.83 -0.07
CA SER A 16 -24.45 -32.92 -1.27
C SER A 16 -25.70 -32.03 -1.21
N ASP A 17 -26.15 -31.70 0.01
CA ASP A 17 -27.34 -30.89 0.29
C ASP A 17 -27.04 -29.38 0.46
N LYS A 18 -25.78 -28.95 0.31
CA LYS A 18 -25.36 -27.56 0.51
C LYS A 18 -24.62 -27.01 -0.68
N ARG A 19 -24.80 -25.73 -0.92
CA ARG A 19 -23.96 -24.93 -1.84
C ARG A 19 -23.18 -23.91 -1.04
N MET A 20 -21.91 -23.77 -1.36
CA MET A 20 -21.01 -22.78 -0.75
C MET A 20 -20.83 -21.60 -1.68
N MET A 21 -20.85 -20.39 -1.11
CA MET A 21 -20.62 -19.15 -1.84
C MET A 21 -19.68 -18.28 -1.03
N VAL A 22 -18.64 -17.78 -1.66
CA VAL A 22 -17.70 -16.82 -1.10
C VAL A 22 -17.99 -15.45 -1.69
N LEU A 23 -18.29 -14.48 -0.86
CA LEU A 23 -18.50 -13.09 -1.26
C LEU A 23 -17.34 -12.23 -0.77
N LYS A 24 -16.89 -11.29 -1.60
CA LYS A 24 -15.93 -10.26 -1.22
C LYS A 24 -16.68 -9.04 -0.72
N GLN A 25 -16.29 -8.53 0.45
CA GLN A 25 -16.88 -7.34 1.06
C GLN A 25 -15.79 -6.38 1.51
N ALA A 26 -16.11 -5.07 1.56
CA ALA A 26 -15.23 -4.06 2.09
C ALA A 26 -14.89 -4.34 3.55
N ILE A 27 -13.60 -4.26 3.91
CA ILE A 27 -13.16 -4.42 5.30
C ILE A 27 -13.51 -3.19 6.16
N GLY A 28 -13.73 -2.04 5.53
CA GLY A 28 -14.04 -0.76 6.17
C GLY A 28 -12.99 0.30 5.89
N VAL A 29 -12.67 1.14 6.88
CA VAL A 29 -11.71 2.21 6.75
C VAL A 29 -10.27 1.64 6.69
N CYS A 30 -9.55 2.01 5.64
CA CYS A 30 -8.15 1.68 5.44
C CYS A 30 -7.24 2.89 5.72
N VAL A 31 -6.00 2.63 6.07
CA VAL A 31 -4.94 3.63 6.17
C VAL A 31 -3.79 3.25 5.25
N SER A 32 -3.21 4.24 4.60
CA SER A 32 -2.00 4.14 3.80
C SER A 32 -0.96 5.12 4.30
N ILE A 33 0.22 4.64 4.68
CA ILE A 33 1.39 5.46 5.01
C ILE A 33 2.46 5.13 3.98
N THR A 34 2.94 6.15 3.24
CA THR A 34 3.77 5.95 2.05
C THR A 34 5.09 6.70 2.10
N PRO A 35 6.15 6.16 1.50
CA PRO A 35 7.45 6.80 1.42
C PRO A 35 7.52 7.82 0.27
N TRP A 36 8.65 8.50 0.17
CA TRP A 36 8.93 9.59 -0.75
C TRP A 36 9.49 9.18 -2.11
N ASN A 37 10.02 7.95 -2.23
CA ASN A 37 10.82 7.55 -3.38
C ASN A 37 10.00 7.35 -4.69
N PHE A 38 8.73 6.98 -4.58
CA PHE A 38 7.79 6.95 -5.70
C PHE A 38 6.45 7.53 -5.24
N PRO A 39 6.33 8.87 -5.14
CA PRO A 39 5.26 9.51 -4.38
C PRO A 39 3.84 9.28 -4.92
N LEU A 40 3.68 9.01 -6.23
CA LEU A 40 2.38 8.63 -6.79
C LEU A 40 2.17 7.12 -6.76
N ALA A 41 3.15 6.35 -7.25
CA ALA A 41 3.01 4.90 -7.38
C ALA A 41 2.79 4.20 -6.03
N MET A 42 3.46 4.67 -4.96
CA MET A 42 3.28 4.08 -3.62
C MET A 42 1.90 4.37 -3.03
N ILE A 43 1.27 5.46 -3.42
CA ILE A 43 -0.11 5.78 -3.05
C ILE A 43 -1.08 4.97 -3.89
N THR A 44 -0.99 5.04 -5.20
CA THR A 44 -2.01 4.45 -6.10
C THR A 44 -2.10 2.94 -5.98
N ARG A 45 -0.98 2.23 -5.74
CA ARG A 45 -0.99 0.77 -5.51
C ARG A 45 -1.73 0.33 -4.23
N LYS A 46 -1.96 1.26 -3.29
CA LYS A 46 -2.72 1.02 -2.06
C LYS A 46 -4.16 1.54 -2.18
N VAL A 47 -4.33 2.71 -2.77
CA VAL A 47 -5.63 3.36 -2.94
C VAL A 47 -6.52 2.61 -3.94
N ALA A 48 -5.98 2.24 -5.09
CA ALA A 48 -6.77 1.58 -6.13
C ALA A 48 -7.42 0.26 -5.67
N PRO A 49 -6.69 -0.68 -5.02
CA PRO A 49 -7.33 -1.88 -4.49
C PRO A 49 -8.29 -1.60 -3.32
N ALA A 50 -8.02 -0.59 -2.48
CA ALA A 50 -8.95 -0.22 -1.41
C ALA A 50 -10.30 0.24 -1.98
N ILE A 51 -10.28 1.14 -2.94
CA ILE A 51 -11.50 1.63 -3.61
C ILE A 51 -12.20 0.51 -4.36
N ALA A 52 -11.46 -0.33 -5.08
CA ALA A 52 -12.01 -1.47 -5.80
C ALA A 52 -12.74 -2.46 -4.88
N ALA A 53 -12.26 -2.61 -3.64
CA ALA A 53 -12.89 -3.44 -2.62
C ALA A 53 -14.05 -2.73 -1.89
N GLY A 54 -14.37 -1.47 -2.24
CA GLY A 54 -15.43 -0.69 -1.59
C GLY A 54 -15.02 -0.05 -0.26
N CYS A 55 -13.71 0.07 0.03
CA CYS A 55 -13.19 0.68 1.24
C CYS A 55 -13.00 2.19 1.07
N THR A 56 -13.09 2.93 2.17
CA THR A 56 -12.57 4.29 2.28
C THR A 56 -11.13 4.27 2.77
N ILE A 57 -10.35 5.32 2.49
CA ILE A 57 -8.93 5.33 2.82
C ILE A 57 -8.46 6.70 3.32
N VAL A 58 -7.63 6.68 4.35
CA VAL A 58 -6.87 7.83 4.83
C VAL A 58 -5.41 7.64 4.43
N ILE A 59 -4.83 8.62 3.78
CA ILE A 59 -3.46 8.57 3.26
C ILE A 59 -2.60 9.58 4.03
N LYS A 60 -1.52 9.09 4.60
CA LYS A 60 -0.44 9.92 5.13
C LYS A 60 0.76 9.79 4.20
N PRO A 61 0.99 10.73 3.27
CA PRO A 61 2.17 10.72 2.41
C PRO A 61 3.44 11.08 3.19
N ALA A 62 4.59 10.82 2.59
CA ALA A 62 5.86 11.30 3.13
C ALA A 62 5.89 12.83 3.19
N GLU A 63 6.49 13.37 4.24
CA GLU A 63 6.63 14.81 4.44
C GLU A 63 7.48 15.50 3.37
N GLN A 64 8.36 14.76 2.70
CA GLN A 64 9.20 15.27 1.61
C GLN A 64 8.44 15.45 0.30
N THR A 65 7.33 14.73 0.10
CA THR A 65 6.63 14.69 -1.20
C THR A 65 5.10 14.80 -1.05
N PRO A 66 4.57 15.78 -0.30
CA PRO A 66 3.14 15.88 -0.03
C PRO A 66 2.33 16.34 -1.25
N LEU A 67 2.93 17.15 -2.12
CA LEU A 67 2.22 17.80 -3.24
C LEU A 67 1.67 16.78 -4.25
N SER A 68 2.39 15.70 -4.51
CA SER A 68 1.91 14.62 -5.38
C SER A 68 0.64 13.95 -4.84
N ALA A 69 0.56 13.78 -3.52
CA ALA A 69 -0.63 13.22 -2.88
C ALA A 69 -1.82 14.19 -2.97
N LEU A 70 -1.59 15.49 -2.71
CA LEU A 70 -2.63 16.51 -2.80
C LEU A 70 -3.17 16.64 -4.22
N ALA A 71 -2.29 16.63 -5.22
CA ALA A 71 -2.71 16.62 -6.64
C ALA A 71 -3.55 15.36 -6.97
N LEU A 72 -3.23 14.21 -6.41
CA LEU A 72 -4.02 13.00 -6.59
C LEU A 72 -5.44 13.14 -6.01
N ALA A 73 -5.61 13.87 -4.90
CA ALA A 73 -6.94 14.14 -4.34
C ALA A 73 -7.80 14.99 -5.27
N GLU A 74 -7.22 16.03 -5.88
CA GLU A 74 -7.94 16.85 -6.87
C GLU A 74 -8.34 16.03 -8.10
N LEU A 75 -7.42 15.21 -8.63
CA LEU A 75 -7.72 14.32 -9.75
C LEU A 75 -8.80 13.28 -9.39
N ALA A 76 -8.80 12.79 -8.17
CA ALA A 76 -9.84 11.86 -7.71
C ALA A 76 -11.22 12.52 -7.66
N LYS A 77 -11.28 13.79 -7.22
CA LYS A 77 -12.49 14.60 -7.23
C LYS A 77 -13.00 14.87 -8.66
N GLU A 78 -12.10 15.25 -9.57
CA GLU A 78 -12.42 15.42 -10.99
C GLU A 78 -12.94 14.11 -11.62
N ALA A 79 -12.40 12.97 -11.21
CA ALA A 79 -12.85 11.65 -11.67
C ALA A 79 -14.19 11.21 -11.05
N GLY A 80 -14.80 12.01 -10.19
CA GLY A 80 -16.10 11.74 -9.57
C GLY A 80 -16.03 10.80 -8.36
N ILE A 81 -14.87 10.63 -7.72
CA ILE A 81 -14.79 9.90 -6.44
C ILE A 81 -15.54 10.72 -5.38
N PRO A 82 -16.51 10.13 -4.66
CA PRO A 82 -17.28 10.85 -3.66
C PRO A 82 -16.41 11.39 -2.52
N ASP A 83 -16.81 12.53 -1.96
CA ASP A 83 -16.15 13.12 -0.78
C ASP A 83 -16.09 12.12 0.38
N GLY A 84 -14.96 12.09 1.08
CA GLY A 84 -14.71 11.19 2.20
C GLY A 84 -14.25 9.77 1.84
N VAL A 85 -14.25 9.38 0.56
CA VAL A 85 -13.71 8.08 0.13
C VAL A 85 -12.19 8.09 0.17
N ILE A 86 -11.55 9.17 -0.28
CA ILE A 86 -10.10 9.39 -0.21
C ILE A 86 -9.85 10.62 0.66
N ASN A 87 -9.04 10.46 1.69
CA ASN A 87 -8.68 11.53 2.61
C ASN A 87 -7.17 11.61 2.73
N ILE A 88 -6.59 12.81 2.68
CA ILE A 88 -5.14 13.01 2.78
C ILE A 88 -4.82 13.85 4.01
N VAL A 89 -3.90 13.35 4.83
CA VAL A 89 -3.39 14.02 6.02
C VAL A 89 -1.89 14.22 5.87
N THR A 90 -1.48 15.46 5.67
CA THR A 90 -0.06 15.84 5.62
C THR A 90 0.46 16.22 7.00
N ALA A 91 1.75 16.00 7.24
CA ALA A 91 2.44 16.39 8.47
C ALA A 91 3.94 16.54 8.21
N ASP A 92 4.59 17.27 9.06
CA ASP A 92 6.05 17.25 9.16
C ASP A 92 6.55 15.97 9.85
N ALA A 93 7.87 15.76 9.89
CA ALA A 93 8.47 14.58 10.48
C ALA A 93 8.11 14.41 11.97
N LYS A 94 8.06 15.52 12.73
CA LYS A 94 7.75 15.52 14.17
C LYS A 94 6.32 15.06 14.43
N ASN A 95 5.36 15.59 13.70
CA ASN A 95 3.94 15.30 13.86
C ASN A 95 3.53 13.97 13.23
N SER A 96 4.34 13.42 12.29
CA SER A 96 4.09 12.12 11.66
C SER A 96 3.96 10.98 12.66
N VAL A 97 4.71 11.02 13.77
CA VAL A 97 4.66 10.01 14.82
C VAL A 97 3.29 10.01 15.52
N ALA A 98 2.80 11.18 15.89
CA ALA A 98 1.51 11.34 16.57
C ALA A 98 0.34 10.92 15.65
N ILE A 99 0.40 11.31 14.37
CA ILE A 99 -0.60 10.91 13.37
C ILE A 99 -0.57 9.39 13.17
N GLY A 100 0.61 8.81 13.00
CA GLY A 100 0.76 7.35 12.85
C GLY A 100 0.14 6.61 14.03
N LYS A 101 0.42 7.06 15.26
CA LYS A 101 -0.17 6.48 16.47
C LYS A 101 -1.70 6.62 16.49
N ALA A 102 -2.24 7.80 16.20
CA ALA A 102 -3.68 8.02 16.17
C ALA A 102 -4.40 7.11 15.17
N LEU A 103 -3.80 6.90 13.99
CA LEU A 103 -4.32 6.00 12.96
C LEU A 103 -4.24 4.51 13.39
N CYS A 104 -3.19 4.13 14.10
CA CYS A 104 -3.05 2.76 14.64
C CYS A 104 -4.01 2.50 15.80
N ASP A 105 -4.20 3.46 16.70
CA ASP A 105 -5.07 3.30 17.88
C ASP A 105 -6.56 3.32 17.51
N SER A 106 -6.95 3.96 16.41
CA SER A 106 -8.34 4.13 16.04
C SER A 106 -9.05 2.79 15.82
N PRO A 107 -10.16 2.53 16.53
CA PRO A 107 -10.97 1.33 16.34
C PRO A 107 -11.75 1.34 15.02
N LEU A 108 -11.88 2.50 14.36
CA LEU A 108 -12.56 2.63 13.07
C LEU A 108 -11.67 2.11 11.92
N VAL A 109 -10.35 2.19 12.07
CA VAL A 109 -9.40 1.70 11.09
C VAL A 109 -9.32 0.17 11.15
N ARG A 110 -9.59 -0.49 10.04
CA ARG A 110 -9.59 -1.96 9.92
C ARG A 110 -8.35 -2.52 9.24
N HIS A 111 -7.67 -1.71 8.41
CA HIS A 111 -6.49 -2.12 7.67
C HIS A 111 -5.48 -0.98 7.62
N LEU A 112 -4.21 -1.30 7.88
CA LEU A 112 -3.09 -0.40 7.71
C LEU A 112 -2.12 -0.97 6.67
N SER A 113 -1.85 -0.20 5.62
CA SER A 113 -0.83 -0.50 4.63
C SER A 113 0.31 0.51 4.72
N PHE A 114 1.50 0.02 4.99
CA PHE A 114 2.71 0.83 5.14
C PHE A 114 3.77 0.40 4.13
N THR A 115 4.46 1.38 3.56
CA THR A 115 5.72 1.17 2.85
C THR A 115 6.75 2.15 3.39
N GLY A 116 7.89 1.66 3.83
CA GLY A 116 8.96 2.48 4.39
C GLY A 116 10.03 1.66 5.10
N SER A 117 10.66 2.25 6.12
CA SER A 117 11.75 1.58 6.85
C SER A 117 11.26 0.46 7.78
N THR A 118 12.07 -0.57 7.94
CA THR A 118 11.79 -1.68 8.86
C THR A 118 11.57 -1.24 10.31
N PRO A 119 12.36 -0.31 10.89
CA PRO A 119 12.12 0.19 12.24
C PRO A 119 10.73 0.81 12.42
N VAL A 120 10.28 1.63 11.47
CA VAL A 120 8.94 2.23 11.53
C VAL A 120 7.86 1.16 11.35
N GLY A 121 8.07 0.20 10.46
CA GLY A 121 7.13 -0.92 10.27
C GLY A 121 6.91 -1.72 11.56
N ARG A 122 7.96 -1.97 12.36
CA ARG A 122 7.85 -2.62 13.67
C ARG A 122 7.00 -1.82 14.64
N ILE A 123 7.23 -0.50 14.74
CA ILE A 123 6.45 0.39 15.61
C ILE A 123 4.97 0.36 15.22
N LEU A 124 4.66 0.48 13.92
CA LEU A 124 3.28 0.47 13.45
C LEU A 124 2.60 -0.89 13.71
N MET A 125 3.31 -1.99 13.53
CA MET A 125 2.81 -3.33 13.83
C MET A 125 2.48 -3.48 15.32
N GLU A 126 3.37 -3.04 16.21
CA GLU A 126 3.16 -3.04 17.66
C GLU A 126 1.93 -2.20 18.04
N GLN A 127 1.81 -0.98 17.49
CA GLN A 127 0.67 -0.09 17.75
C GLN A 127 -0.66 -0.63 17.21
N CYS A 128 -0.63 -1.44 16.16
CA CYS A 128 -1.83 -2.08 15.61
C CYS A 128 -2.26 -3.33 16.37
N ALA A 129 -1.37 -3.98 17.13
CA ALA A 129 -1.62 -5.25 17.79
C ALA A 129 -2.83 -5.23 18.76
N PRO A 130 -3.04 -4.19 19.61
CA PRO A 130 -4.17 -4.15 20.54
C PRO A 130 -5.54 -4.23 19.88
N THR A 131 -5.66 -3.77 18.63
CA THR A 131 -6.93 -3.79 17.88
C THR A 131 -7.01 -4.93 16.88
N ILE A 132 -5.98 -5.75 16.76
CA ILE A 132 -5.87 -6.91 15.83
C ILE A 132 -6.24 -6.51 14.39
N LYS A 133 -5.97 -5.27 14.00
CA LYS A 133 -6.27 -4.81 12.63
C LYS A 133 -5.34 -5.47 11.61
N LYS A 134 -5.81 -5.62 10.39
CA LYS A 134 -5.01 -6.13 9.29
C LYS A 134 -3.86 -5.18 8.97
N VAL A 135 -2.65 -5.71 8.81
CA VAL A 135 -1.44 -4.94 8.50
C VAL A 135 -0.78 -5.53 7.27
N ALA A 136 -0.42 -4.65 6.31
CA ALA A 136 0.40 -4.98 5.15
C ALA A 136 1.64 -4.08 5.15
N LEU A 137 2.82 -4.67 5.26
CA LEU A 137 4.09 -3.97 5.40
C LEU A 137 4.99 -4.28 4.20
N GLU A 138 5.38 -3.23 3.47
CA GLU A 138 6.44 -3.26 2.47
C GLU A 138 7.64 -2.50 3.03
N LEU A 139 8.74 -3.20 3.24
CA LEU A 139 9.85 -2.69 4.02
C LEU A 139 11.16 -2.66 3.20
N GLY A 140 12.23 -2.16 3.79
CA GLY A 140 13.55 -2.19 3.21
C GLY A 140 14.12 -3.62 3.17
N GLY A 141 15.08 -3.82 2.29
CA GLY A 141 15.80 -5.07 2.13
C GLY A 141 17.09 -4.85 1.36
N HIS A 142 17.85 -5.92 1.13
CA HIS A 142 19.11 -5.86 0.38
C HIS A 142 18.92 -5.88 -1.15
N ALA A 143 17.79 -6.43 -1.61
CA ALA A 143 17.45 -6.54 -3.04
C ALA A 143 18.63 -7.05 -3.88
N PRO A 144 19.08 -8.29 -3.70
CA PRO A 144 20.24 -8.81 -4.42
C PRO A 144 19.92 -8.96 -5.91
N PHE A 145 20.89 -8.62 -6.75
CA PHE A 145 20.87 -8.88 -8.18
C PHE A 145 21.97 -9.91 -8.48
N ILE A 146 21.56 -11.12 -8.86
CA ILE A 146 22.48 -12.26 -9.01
C ILE A 146 22.71 -12.52 -10.49
N VAL A 147 23.97 -12.52 -10.91
CA VAL A 147 24.39 -12.82 -12.28
C VAL A 147 25.19 -14.12 -12.25
N PHE A 148 24.68 -15.15 -12.94
CA PHE A 148 25.39 -16.42 -13.06
C PHE A 148 26.43 -16.38 -14.18
N GLU A 149 27.35 -17.34 -14.20
CA GLU A 149 28.50 -17.39 -15.12
C GLU A 149 28.12 -17.51 -16.60
N ASP A 150 26.95 -18.07 -16.87
CA ASP A 150 26.43 -18.28 -18.24
C ASP A 150 25.53 -17.13 -18.72
N ALA A 151 25.40 -16.05 -17.93
CA ALA A 151 24.55 -14.92 -18.27
C ALA A 151 25.16 -14.04 -19.38
N ASP A 152 24.30 -13.44 -20.19
CA ASP A 152 24.67 -12.32 -21.06
C ASP A 152 24.96 -11.09 -20.19
N LEU A 153 26.23 -10.69 -20.10
CA LEU A 153 26.68 -9.60 -19.23
C LEU A 153 26.11 -8.24 -19.65
N ASP A 154 25.97 -7.96 -20.95
CA ASP A 154 25.41 -6.69 -21.43
C ASP A 154 23.93 -6.59 -21.09
N ALA A 155 23.19 -7.66 -21.25
CA ALA A 155 21.81 -7.75 -20.82
C ALA A 155 21.67 -7.65 -19.28
N ALA A 156 22.58 -8.26 -18.52
CA ALA A 156 22.60 -8.19 -17.06
C ALA A 156 22.87 -6.75 -16.57
N VAL A 157 23.84 -6.05 -17.15
CA VAL A 157 24.12 -4.64 -16.84
C VAL A 157 22.91 -3.78 -17.15
N SER A 158 22.32 -3.92 -18.33
CA SER A 158 21.09 -3.20 -18.72
C SER A 158 19.94 -3.48 -17.76
N GLY A 159 19.76 -4.74 -17.38
CA GLY A 159 18.74 -5.16 -16.41
C GLY A 159 18.96 -4.55 -15.03
N ALA A 160 20.21 -4.53 -14.53
CA ALA A 160 20.57 -3.92 -13.26
C ALA A 160 20.27 -2.40 -13.25
N MET A 161 20.63 -1.71 -14.34
CA MET A 161 20.34 -0.27 -14.49
C MET A 161 18.84 0.01 -14.48
N GLN A 162 18.05 -0.79 -15.16
CA GLN A 162 16.61 -0.62 -15.24
C GLN A 162 15.88 -1.00 -13.94
N SER A 163 16.34 -2.02 -13.23
CA SER A 163 15.68 -2.52 -12.02
C SER A 163 16.11 -1.75 -10.77
N LYS A 164 17.41 -1.69 -10.48
CA LYS A 164 17.95 -1.13 -9.23
C LYS A 164 18.29 0.34 -9.33
N TYR A 165 18.93 0.76 -10.41
CA TYR A 165 19.46 2.13 -10.53
C TYR A 165 18.49 3.15 -11.13
N ARG A 166 17.32 2.73 -11.55
CA ARG A 166 16.22 3.67 -11.81
C ARG A 166 15.95 4.51 -10.55
N ASN A 167 15.45 5.73 -10.72
CA ASN A 167 15.16 6.63 -9.62
C ASN A 167 16.38 6.88 -8.71
N ALA A 168 17.57 7.07 -9.31
CA ALA A 168 18.84 7.29 -8.62
C ALA A 168 19.17 6.19 -7.57
N GLY A 169 18.74 4.96 -7.78
CA GLY A 169 18.95 3.83 -6.88
C GLY A 169 18.01 3.79 -5.67
N GLN A 170 17.07 4.71 -5.55
CA GLN A 170 16.11 4.77 -4.44
C GLN A 170 14.96 3.77 -4.64
N THR A 171 15.31 2.50 -4.66
CA THR A 171 14.43 1.38 -5.02
C THR A 171 14.59 0.25 -4.02
N CYS A 172 13.47 -0.24 -3.47
CA CYS A 172 13.44 -1.34 -2.49
C CYS A 172 13.55 -2.73 -3.15
N VAL A 173 13.39 -2.82 -4.46
CA VAL A 173 13.43 -4.06 -5.24
C VAL A 173 14.50 -4.00 -6.33
N CYS A 174 14.83 -5.19 -6.86
CA CYS A 174 15.84 -5.33 -7.91
C CYS A 174 15.31 -6.28 -8.99
#